data_cf0a8dce1e2869cd6c20cd1b0e1e8721
#
_entry.id   cf0a8dce1e2869cd6c20cd1b0e1e8721
#
_cell.length_a   1.000
_cell.length_b   1.000
_cell.length_c   1.000
_cell.angle_alpha   90.00
_cell.angle_beta   90.00
_cell.angle_gamma   90.00
#
_symmetry.space_group_name_H-M   'P 1'
#
loop_
_entity.id
_entity.type
_entity.pdbx_description
1 polymer ?
#
loop_
_entity_poly.entity_id
_entity_poly.type
_entity_poly.pdbx_seq_one_letter_code
_entity_poly.pdbx_strand_id
1 'polypeptide(L)'
;MARKKKELPLLEKITITDVAAEGKALAKVNDLVVFVPYVVPGDVVDLQVKRKKNHYAEAVAVKFHEYSPVRAVPFCQHYGVCGGCKWQCLPYAEQIKYKQKQVTDNLTRIGKIELPEISPILGSEKTEFYRNKLEFTFSNKRWLTEEEVKQDVKYDQMNAVGFHIPGAFDKVLAIEKCWLQDDISNQIRNAVRDYAYRHNYSFFNLRSQEGMLRNLMIRTSSTGELMVLLQCKIVEDREMELMKQLLAFVAGEFPQITSLLYVVNNKCNDTINDLDVMVFKGNDHIFEEMEGLRFKIGAKSFYQTNSEQAYNLYKVARNFAGLTGNELVYDLYTGTGTIANFVSRQAKKVIGIEYVPEAIEDAKVNSEINGIGNTLFYAGDMKDILTQEFINQHGRPDVIITDPPRAGMHDDVINTILFAEPQRIVYVSCNPATQARDLSLLDAKYKVMAVQPVDMFPHTHHVENVVLLEKR
;
A
#
# COMPACT_ATOMS: atom_id res chain seq x y z
N MET A 1 -43.66 11.25 0.98
CA MET A 1 -43.45 11.03 2.42
C MET A 1 -42.02 10.51 2.63
N ALA A 2 -41.13 11.29 3.23
CA ALA A 2 -39.80 10.84 3.56
C ALA A 2 -39.85 9.74 4.66
N ARG A 3 -39.34 8.54 4.38
CA ARG A 3 -39.28 7.46 5.37
C ARG A 3 -38.42 7.98 6.55
N LYS A 4 -39.03 8.10 7.75
CA LYS A 4 -38.28 8.37 8.98
C LYS A 4 -37.14 7.36 9.09
N LYS A 5 -35.91 7.82 9.05
CA LYS A 5 -34.74 6.98 9.30
C LYS A 5 -34.88 6.40 10.72
N LYS A 6 -35.04 5.07 10.83
CA LYS A 6 -35.12 4.39 12.13
C LYS A 6 -33.80 4.67 12.88
N GLU A 7 -33.86 5.32 14.02
CA GLU A 7 -32.70 5.52 14.87
C GLU A 7 -32.14 4.15 15.25
N LEU A 8 -30.84 3.98 15.01
CA LEU A 8 -30.14 2.75 15.36
C LEU A 8 -29.75 2.82 16.86
N PRO A 9 -29.74 1.67 17.56
CA PRO A 9 -29.59 1.65 19.01
C PRO A 9 -28.23 2.16 19.49
N LEU A 10 -28.22 2.77 20.66
CA LEU A 10 -27.03 2.97 21.48
C LEU A 10 -26.83 1.70 22.32
N LEU A 11 -25.62 1.16 22.32
CA LEU A 11 -25.20 0.04 23.14
C LEU A 11 -24.28 0.58 24.23
N GLU A 12 -24.71 0.46 25.50
CA GLU A 12 -24.00 1.07 26.61
C GLU A 12 -23.03 0.12 27.30
N LYS A 13 -21.89 0.63 27.75
CA LYS A 13 -20.86 -0.08 28.55
C LYS A 13 -20.41 -1.40 27.91
N ILE A 14 -20.14 -1.38 26.62
CA ILE A 14 -19.67 -2.55 25.90
C ILE A 14 -18.16 -2.68 26.02
N THR A 15 -17.70 -3.86 26.46
CA THR A 15 -16.29 -4.19 26.48
C THR A 15 -15.83 -4.65 25.08
N ILE A 16 -14.77 -4.04 24.57
CA ILE A 16 -14.09 -4.46 23.34
C ILE A 16 -13.26 -5.70 23.65
N THR A 17 -13.41 -6.75 22.86
CA THR A 17 -12.86 -8.08 23.19
C THR A 17 -11.71 -8.53 22.29
N ASP A 18 -11.65 -8.07 21.03
CA ASP A 18 -10.65 -8.55 20.09
C ASP A 18 -10.46 -7.53 18.93
N VAL A 19 -9.51 -7.82 18.04
CA VAL A 19 -9.28 -7.09 16.78
C VAL A 19 -9.71 -7.96 15.60
N ALA A 20 -10.41 -7.35 14.66
CA ALA A 20 -10.87 -7.99 13.44
C ALA A 20 -10.06 -7.53 12.22
N ALA A 21 -10.38 -8.10 11.06
CA ALA A 21 -9.86 -7.65 9.78
C ALA A 21 -10.12 -6.14 9.53
N GLU A 22 -9.36 -5.56 8.62
CA GLU A 22 -9.44 -4.13 8.24
C GLU A 22 -9.13 -3.14 9.38
N GLY A 23 -8.51 -3.60 10.45
CA GLY A 23 -8.08 -2.75 11.56
C GLY A 23 -9.18 -2.28 12.50
N LYS A 24 -10.39 -2.86 12.39
CA LYS A 24 -11.47 -2.61 13.34
C LYS A 24 -11.31 -3.53 14.55
N ALA A 25 -11.63 -3.02 15.73
CA ALA A 25 -11.83 -3.88 16.89
C ALA A 25 -13.25 -4.45 16.89
N LEU A 26 -13.50 -5.46 17.71
CA LEU A 26 -14.81 -6.09 17.81
C LEU A 26 -15.27 -6.28 19.26
N ALA A 27 -16.60 -6.28 19.42
CA ALA A 27 -17.28 -6.73 20.61
C ALA A 27 -18.39 -7.71 20.22
N LYS A 28 -18.84 -8.55 21.15
CA LYS A 28 -20.02 -9.39 21.01
C LYS A 28 -21.13 -8.88 21.92
N VAL A 29 -22.29 -8.62 21.36
CA VAL A 29 -23.45 -8.16 22.08
C VAL A 29 -24.66 -9.00 21.66
N ASN A 30 -25.18 -9.86 22.55
CA ASN A 30 -26.30 -10.78 22.28
C ASN A 30 -26.10 -11.55 20.95
N ASP A 31 -24.99 -12.26 20.80
CA ASP A 31 -24.58 -13.03 19.61
C ASP A 31 -24.32 -12.19 18.34
N LEU A 32 -24.51 -10.88 18.39
CA LEU A 32 -24.16 -9.96 17.31
C LEU A 32 -22.70 -9.51 17.42
N VAL A 33 -21.93 -9.68 16.35
CA VAL A 33 -20.58 -9.12 16.26
C VAL A 33 -20.71 -7.63 15.91
N VAL A 34 -20.07 -6.76 16.70
CA VAL A 34 -20.06 -5.31 16.50
C VAL A 34 -18.63 -4.87 16.17
N PHE A 35 -18.43 -4.33 14.97
CA PHE A 35 -17.14 -3.79 14.54
C PHE A 35 -17.03 -2.31 14.87
N VAL A 36 -15.92 -1.92 15.50
CA VAL A 36 -15.70 -0.57 16.02
C VAL A 36 -14.30 -0.08 15.65
N PRO A 37 -14.16 1.05 14.95
CA PRO A 37 -12.85 1.64 14.68
C PRO A 37 -12.30 2.40 15.89
N TYR A 38 -10.97 2.54 15.98
CA TYR A 38 -10.25 3.41 16.93
C TYR A 38 -10.43 3.08 18.41
N VAL A 39 -10.86 1.88 18.70
CA VAL A 39 -10.89 1.31 20.07
C VAL A 39 -9.95 0.10 20.12
N VAL A 40 -9.57 -0.30 21.34
CA VAL A 40 -8.66 -1.42 21.56
C VAL A 40 -9.29 -2.43 22.52
N PRO A 41 -8.92 -3.72 22.47
CA PRO A 41 -9.40 -4.71 23.40
C PRO A 41 -9.15 -4.29 24.85
N GLY A 42 -10.19 -4.42 25.69
CA GLY A 42 -10.20 -3.96 27.07
C GLY A 42 -10.80 -2.55 27.28
N ASP A 43 -11.02 -1.76 26.22
CA ASP A 43 -11.82 -0.53 26.35
C ASP A 43 -13.27 -0.86 26.71
N VAL A 44 -13.89 -0.09 27.61
CA VAL A 44 -15.32 -0.12 27.93
C VAL A 44 -15.99 1.15 27.42
N VAL A 45 -16.89 1.01 26.46
CA VAL A 45 -17.40 2.13 25.65
C VAL A 45 -18.90 2.08 25.43
N ASP A 46 -19.52 3.24 25.21
CA ASP A 46 -20.85 3.32 24.62
C ASP A 46 -20.70 3.38 23.10
N LEU A 47 -21.46 2.53 22.40
CA LEU A 47 -21.38 2.34 20.96
C LEU A 47 -22.66 2.82 20.25
N GLN A 48 -22.56 3.86 19.45
CA GLN A 48 -23.62 4.24 18.53
C GLN A 48 -23.56 3.37 17.29
N VAL A 49 -24.55 2.50 17.09
CA VAL A 49 -24.66 1.69 15.87
C VAL A 49 -24.91 2.62 14.67
N LYS A 50 -24.11 2.45 13.62
CA LYS A 50 -24.22 3.19 12.33
C LYS A 50 -24.83 2.34 11.23
N ARG A 51 -24.64 1.01 11.28
CA ARG A 51 -25.16 0.05 10.32
C ARG A 51 -25.43 -1.28 11.02
N LYS A 52 -26.53 -1.93 10.72
CA LYS A 52 -26.87 -3.26 11.24
C LYS A 52 -27.26 -4.19 10.10
N LYS A 53 -26.68 -5.38 10.10
CA LYS A 53 -27.06 -6.53 9.25
C LYS A 53 -27.46 -7.70 10.15
N ASN A 54 -27.85 -8.84 9.53
CA ASN A 54 -28.36 -10.00 10.29
C ASN A 54 -27.33 -10.57 11.28
N HIS A 55 -26.05 -10.61 10.90
CA HIS A 55 -24.98 -11.26 11.69
C HIS A 55 -23.96 -10.30 12.27
N TYR A 56 -24.00 -9.03 11.90
CA TYR A 56 -23.04 -8.04 12.43
C TYR A 56 -23.60 -6.61 12.42
N ALA A 57 -22.97 -5.75 13.21
CA ALA A 57 -23.18 -4.32 13.19
C ALA A 57 -21.85 -3.57 13.05
N GLU A 58 -21.92 -2.35 12.55
CA GLU A 58 -20.84 -1.38 12.57
C GLU A 58 -21.27 -0.23 13.48
N ALA A 59 -20.38 0.13 14.42
CA ALA A 59 -20.66 1.17 15.40
C ALA A 59 -19.44 2.06 15.58
N VAL A 60 -19.64 3.21 16.20
CA VAL A 60 -18.56 4.11 16.64
C VAL A 60 -18.68 4.32 18.14
N ALA A 61 -17.54 4.40 18.82
CA ALA A 61 -17.49 4.75 20.24
C ALA A 61 -17.88 6.24 20.38
N VAL A 62 -18.85 6.53 21.25
CA VAL A 62 -19.30 7.89 21.55
C VAL A 62 -18.94 8.33 22.95
N LYS A 63 -18.66 7.38 23.84
CA LYS A 63 -18.21 7.65 25.21
C LYS A 63 -17.30 6.51 25.69
N PHE A 64 -16.19 6.85 26.32
CA PHE A 64 -15.32 5.90 27.00
C PHE A 64 -15.65 5.94 28.50
N HIS A 65 -15.88 4.78 29.08
CA HIS A 65 -16.05 4.60 30.52
C HIS A 65 -14.74 4.17 31.17
N GLU A 66 -14.02 3.25 30.50
CA GLU A 66 -12.72 2.76 30.93
C GLU A 66 -11.80 2.62 29.73
N TYR A 67 -10.56 3.04 29.88
CA TYR A 67 -9.52 2.82 28.89
C TYR A 67 -8.77 1.53 29.18
N SER A 68 -8.50 0.76 28.16
CA SER A 68 -7.66 -0.44 28.26
C SER A 68 -6.25 -0.08 28.76
N PRO A 69 -5.66 -0.88 29.66
CA PRO A 69 -4.29 -0.66 30.15
C PRO A 69 -3.23 -0.82 29.06
N VAL A 70 -3.55 -1.50 27.96
CA VAL A 70 -2.64 -1.64 26.80
C VAL A 70 -2.79 -0.50 25.79
N ARG A 71 -3.68 0.46 26.03
CA ARG A 71 -3.90 1.56 25.10
C ARG A 71 -2.72 2.51 25.05
N ALA A 72 -2.23 2.84 23.82
CA ALA A 72 -1.23 3.87 23.61
C ALA A 72 -1.89 5.22 23.25
N VAL A 73 -1.20 6.31 23.58
CA VAL A 73 -1.57 7.65 23.12
C VAL A 73 -1.08 7.83 21.69
N PRO A 74 -1.96 8.11 20.72
CA PRO A 74 -1.54 8.39 19.36
C PRO A 74 -0.63 9.61 19.27
N PHE A 75 0.48 9.50 18.56
CA PHE A 75 1.44 10.60 18.37
C PHE A 75 1.03 11.56 17.24
N CYS A 76 0.17 11.14 16.33
CA CYS A 76 -0.27 11.94 15.19
C CYS A 76 -1.56 12.71 15.52
N GLN A 77 -1.55 14.03 15.41
CA GLN A 77 -2.72 14.89 15.63
C GLN A 77 -3.88 14.61 14.67
N HIS A 78 -3.61 13.98 13.52
CA HIS A 78 -4.63 13.62 12.51
C HIS A 78 -5.19 12.20 12.68
N TYR A 79 -4.75 11.49 13.74
CA TYR A 79 -5.23 10.13 14.01
C TYR A 79 -6.74 10.13 14.27
N GLY A 80 -7.44 9.13 13.72
CA GLY A 80 -8.90 9.02 13.84
C GLY A 80 -9.67 9.79 12.77
N VAL A 81 -9.05 10.75 12.08
CA VAL A 81 -9.67 11.54 11.01
C VAL A 81 -9.07 11.22 9.64
N CYS A 82 -7.75 11.27 9.51
CA CYS A 82 -7.01 11.02 8.27
C CYS A 82 -7.32 9.64 7.64
N GLY A 83 -7.51 8.61 8.45
CA GLY A 83 -7.81 7.25 7.98
C GLY A 83 -6.61 6.44 7.45
N GLY A 84 -5.42 7.01 7.34
CA GLY A 84 -4.21 6.30 6.94
C GLY A 84 -3.74 5.30 7.99
N CYS A 85 -3.54 5.77 9.23
CA CYS A 85 -3.20 4.93 10.37
C CYS A 85 -4.48 4.44 11.08
N LYS A 86 -4.50 3.15 11.43
CA LYS A 86 -5.64 2.52 12.13
C LYS A 86 -5.33 2.20 13.58
N TRP A 87 -4.05 2.00 13.93
CA TRP A 87 -3.62 1.35 15.17
C TRP A 87 -2.61 2.16 15.99
N GLN A 88 -2.52 3.48 15.83
CA GLN A 88 -1.67 4.29 16.73
C GLN A 88 -2.12 4.24 18.20
N CYS A 89 -3.37 3.85 18.45
CA CYS A 89 -3.87 3.61 19.80
C CYS A 89 -3.46 2.25 20.40
N LEU A 90 -2.76 1.39 19.63
CA LEU A 90 -2.16 0.13 20.06
C LEU A 90 -0.64 0.24 20.07
N PRO A 91 0.07 -0.18 21.14
CA PRO A 91 1.51 -0.35 21.13
C PRO A 91 1.94 -1.28 19.98
N TYR A 92 3.12 -1.04 19.43
CA TYR A 92 3.58 -1.80 18.27
C TYR A 92 3.67 -3.32 18.53
N ALA A 93 4.07 -3.72 19.73
CA ALA A 93 4.08 -5.12 20.14
C ALA A 93 2.70 -5.79 20.07
N GLU A 94 1.62 -5.05 20.36
CA GLU A 94 0.27 -5.57 20.22
C GLU A 94 -0.18 -5.58 18.74
N GLN A 95 0.24 -4.57 17.94
CA GLN A 95 -0.08 -4.56 16.51
C GLN A 95 0.45 -5.82 15.81
N ILE A 96 1.69 -6.22 16.06
CA ILE A 96 2.29 -7.42 15.44
C ILE A 96 1.61 -8.71 15.91
N LYS A 97 1.16 -8.81 17.18
CA LYS A 97 0.37 -9.96 17.65
C LYS A 97 -0.95 -10.11 16.88
N TYR A 98 -1.67 -9.01 16.65
CA TYR A 98 -2.92 -9.06 15.89
C TYR A 98 -2.69 -9.34 14.40
N LYS A 99 -1.60 -8.87 13.81
CA LYS A 99 -1.21 -9.24 12.44
C LYS A 99 -0.85 -10.73 12.34
N GLN A 100 -0.07 -11.25 13.28
CA GLN A 100 0.20 -12.70 13.40
C GLN A 100 -1.10 -13.50 13.49
N LYS A 101 -2.00 -13.09 14.39
CA LYS A 101 -3.30 -13.73 14.58
C LYS A 101 -4.13 -13.69 13.29
N GLN A 102 -4.14 -12.56 12.57
CA GLN A 102 -4.86 -12.42 11.31
C GLN A 102 -4.38 -13.43 10.26
N VAL A 103 -3.07 -13.61 10.10
CA VAL A 103 -2.51 -14.62 9.20
C VAL A 103 -2.93 -16.01 9.62
N THR A 104 -2.74 -16.37 10.90
CA THR A 104 -3.11 -17.68 11.45
C THR A 104 -4.60 -17.96 11.24
N ASP A 105 -5.47 -17.04 11.60
CA ASP A 105 -6.93 -17.19 11.47
C ASP A 105 -7.36 -17.40 10.00
N ASN A 106 -6.77 -16.64 9.06
CA ASN A 106 -7.12 -16.78 7.64
C ASN A 106 -6.64 -18.12 7.07
N LEU A 107 -5.39 -18.49 7.32
CA LEU A 107 -4.85 -19.74 6.80
C LEU A 107 -5.57 -20.96 7.37
N THR A 108 -5.90 -20.97 8.66
CA THR A 108 -6.59 -22.11 9.29
C THR A 108 -8.08 -22.17 8.92
N ARG A 109 -8.79 -21.05 8.92
CA ARG A 109 -10.25 -21.05 8.77
C ARG A 109 -10.70 -21.05 7.31
N ILE A 110 -9.95 -20.38 6.42
CA ILE A 110 -10.25 -20.29 4.98
C ILE A 110 -9.50 -21.38 4.23
N GLY A 111 -8.19 -21.51 4.44
CA GLY A 111 -7.35 -22.49 3.75
C GLY A 111 -7.75 -23.94 4.06
N LYS A 112 -8.02 -24.24 5.33
CA LYS A 112 -8.41 -25.58 5.79
C LYS A 112 -7.46 -26.69 5.35
N ILE A 113 -6.19 -26.37 5.24
CA ILE A 113 -5.11 -27.26 4.83
C ILE A 113 -4.20 -27.57 6.01
N GLU A 114 -3.37 -28.57 5.88
CA GLU A 114 -2.32 -28.86 6.86
C GLU A 114 -1.27 -27.73 6.84
N LEU A 115 -0.99 -27.14 7.99
CA LEU A 115 -0.04 -26.05 8.15
C LEU A 115 1.09 -26.48 9.10
N PRO A 116 2.34 -26.11 8.84
CA PRO A 116 3.40 -26.17 9.82
C PRO A 116 3.19 -25.15 10.94
N GLU A 117 4.04 -25.13 11.92
CA GLU A 117 4.12 -24.01 12.86
C GLU A 117 4.41 -22.71 12.09
N ILE A 118 3.55 -21.70 12.29
CA ILE A 118 3.71 -20.39 11.65
C ILE A 118 4.81 -19.65 12.40
N SER A 119 5.84 -19.23 11.69
CA SER A 119 6.94 -18.44 12.26
C SER A 119 6.46 -17.16 12.92
N PRO A 120 7.10 -16.68 13.98
CA PRO A 120 6.81 -15.37 14.54
C PRO A 120 6.94 -14.29 13.47
N ILE A 121 5.99 -13.35 13.47
CA ILE A 121 5.98 -12.25 12.49
C ILE A 121 7.26 -11.42 12.56
N LEU A 122 7.85 -11.13 11.39
CA LEU A 122 8.95 -10.20 11.29
C LEU A 122 8.42 -8.77 11.41
N GLY A 123 8.71 -8.13 12.55
CA GLY A 123 8.37 -6.72 12.78
C GLY A 123 9.25 -5.76 12.00
N SER A 124 8.79 -4.52 11.86
CA SER A 124 9.57 -3.42 11.31
C SER A 124 10.43 -2.78 12.41
N GLU A 125 11.69 -2.53 12.13
CA GLU A 125 12.58 -1.83 13.05
C GLU A 125 12.14 -0.37 13.22
N LYS A 126 11.80 0.30 12.09
CA LYS A 126 11.22 1.64 12.09
C LYS A 126 9.70 1.56 12.04
N THR A 127 9.04 2.18 12.99
CA THR A 127 7.57 2.29 13.03
C THR A 127 7.06 3.64 12.54
N GLU A 128 7.94 4.64 12.48
CA GLU A 128 7.72 5.98 11.95
C GLU A 128 8.73 6.26 10.85
N PHE A 129 8.43 7.19 9.94
CA PHE A 129 9.32 7.64 8.84
C PHE A 129 9.84 6.50 7.94
N TYR A 130 9.09 5.42 7.83
CA TYR A 130 9.48 4.24 7.06
C TYR A 130 9.03 4.28 5.59
N ARG A 131 8.02 5.11 5.27
CA ARG A 131 7.50 5.19 3.89
C ARG A 131 8.41 6.01 3.00
N ASN A 132 8.68 5.46 1.83
CA ASN A 132 9.44 6.16 0.79
C ASN A 132 8.55 6.91 -0.21
N LYS A 133 7.21 6.77 -0.17
CA LYS A 133 6.28 7.43 -1.09
C LYS A 133 5.00 7.85 -0.39
N LEU A 134 4.59 9.12 -0.58
CA LEU A 134 3.26 9.63 -0.26
C LEU A 134 2.73 10.49 -1.43
N GLU A 135 1.42 10.44 -1.62
CA GLU A 135 0.68 11.25 -2.57
C GLU A 135 -0.34 12.09 -1.81
N PHE A 136 -0.27 13.40 -1.99
CA PHE A 136 -1.16 14.37 -1.36
C PHE A 136 -2.08 14.99 -2.40
N THR A 137 -3.35 15.15 -2.07
CA THR A 137 -4.35 15.74 -2.94
C THR A 137 -4.57 17.21 -2.58
N PHE A 138 -4.66 18.06 -3.60
CA PHE A 138 -5.16 19.43 -3.48
C PHE A 138 -6.68 19.42 -3.66
N SER A 139 -7.40 20.12 -2.79
CA SER A 139 -8.84 20.27 -2.92
C SER A 139 -9.31 21.63 -2.41
N ASN A 140 -10.29 22.21 -3.09
CA ASN A 140 -11.01 23.39 -2.59
C ASN A 140 -12.17 23.02 -1.63
N LYS A 141 -12.20 21.76 -1.17
CA LYS A 141 -13.19 21.20 -0.23
C LYS A 141 -12.47 20.66 1.01
N ARG A 142 -11.93 21.56 1.82
CA ARG A 142 -11.30 21.22 3.10
C ARG A 142 -12.30 20.48 3.99
N TRP A 143 -11.84 19.40 4.60
CA TRP A 143 -12.54 18.75 5.71
C TRP A 143 -12.37 19.59 6.97
N LEU A 144 -13.49 19.98 7.61
CA LEU A 144 -13.50 20.60 8.92
C LEU A 144 -13.66 19.51 9.99
N THR A 145 -12.86 19.57 11.04
CA THR A 145 -12.98 18.68 12.19
C THR A 145 -14.26 18.99 12.98
N GLU A 146 -14.68 18.06 13.84
CA GLU A 146 -15.86 18.29 14.69
C GLU A 146 -15.69 19.52 15.61
N GLU A 147 -14.46 19.79 16.04
CA GLU A 147 -14.11 20.95 16.87
C GLU A 147 -14.28 22.25 16.08
N GLU A 148 -13.76 22.28 14.84
CA GLU A 148 -13.91 23.44 13.96
C GLU A 148 -15.39 23.69 13.60
N VAL A 149 -16.16 22.65 13.36
CA VAL A 149 -17.60 22.78 13.09
C VAL A 149 -18.37 23.33 14.31
N LYS A 150 -18.00 22.91 15.53
CA LYS A 150 -18.64 23.40 16.77
C LYS A 150 -18.33 24.87 17.07
N GLN A 151 -17.23 25.42 16.56
CA GLN A 151 -16.86 26.81 16.78
C GLN A 151 -17.70 27.79 15.95
N ASP A 152 -18.51 27.31 15.00
CA ASP A 152 -19.37 28.12 14.09
C ASP A 152 -18.63 29.26 13.37
N VAL A 153 -17.33 29.06 13.11
CA VAL A 153 -16.49 30.03 12.43
C VAL A 153 -16.57 29.79 10.92
N LYS A 154 -16.80 30.89 10.16
CA LYS A 154 -16.60 30.83 8.70
C LYS A 154 -15.12 30.87 8.40
N TYR A 155 -14.64 29.83 7.74
CA TYR A 155 -13.28 29.76 7.24
C TYR A 155 -13.20 30.35 5.84
N ASP A 156 -12.44 31.43 5.67
CA ASP A 156 -12.23 32.06 4.36
C ASP A 156 -11.40 31.14 3.45
N GLN A 157 -10.53 30.29 4.03
CA GLN A 157 -9.69 29.36 3.29
C GLN A 157 -10.25 27.94 3.37
N MET A 158 -10.87 27.50 2.28
CA MET A 158 -11.39 26.12 2.11
C MET A 158 -10.50 25.26 1.21
N ASN A 159 -9.34 25.74 0.81
CA ASN A 159 -8.33 24.95 0.13
C ASN A 159 -7.56 24.07 1.14
N ALA A 160 -7.22 22.87 0.73
CA ALA A 160 -6.47 21.91 1.55
C ALA A 160 -5.49 21.10 0.70
N VAL A 161 -4.35 20.76 1.30
CA VAL A 161 -3.41 19.77 0.78
C VAL A 161 -3.27 18.65 1.81
N GLY A 162 -3.52 17.42 1.41
CA GLY A 162 -3.45 16.29 2.33
C GLY A 162 -4.11 15.04 1.81
N PHE A 163 -4.90 14.39 2.65
CA PHE A 163 -5.51 13.10 2.31
C PHE A 163 -7.04 13.16 2.29
N HIS A 164 -7.63 12.37 1.40
CA HIS A 164 -9.09 12.18 1.38
C HIS A 164 -9.58 11.56 2.68
N ILE A 165 -10.75 12.03 3.13
CA ILE A 165 -11.42 11.46 4.29
C ILE A 165 -12.14 10.16 3.88
N PRO A 166 -12.00 9.06 4.65
CA PRO A 166 -12.74 7.84 4.40
C PRO A 166 -14.26 8.09 4.33
N GLY A 167 -14.87 7.70 3.20
CA GLY A 167 -16.29 7.91 2.96
C GLY A 167 -16.69 9.29 2.43
N ALA A 168 -15.75 10.22 2.27
CA ALA A 168 -16.01 11.55 1.68
C ALA A 168 -14.97 11.83 0.56
N PHE A 169 -15.20 11.25 -0.60
CA PHE A 169 -14.25 11.22 -1.72
C PHE A 169 -13.83 12.60 -2.25
N ASP A 170 -14.65 13.62 -2.07
CA ASP A 170 -14.42 14.99 -2.56
C ASP A 170 -13.84 15.93 -1.48
N LYS A 171 -13.60 15.44 -0.27
CA LYS A 171 -13.07 16.25 0.83
C LYS A 171 -11.68 15.81 1.24
N VAL A 172 -10.82 16.78 1.51
CA VAL A 172 -9.43 16.58 1.89
C VAL A 172 -9.17 17.18 3.27
N LEU A 173 -8.60 16.38 4.16
CA LEU A 173 -8.04 16.84 5.42
C LEU A 173 -6.72 17.55 5.15
N ALA A 174 -6.59 18.79 5.57
CA ALA A 174 -5.31 19.48 5.56
C ALA A 174 -4.34 18.81 6.53
N ILE A 175 -3.18 18.38 6.05
CA ILE A 175 -2.17 17.69 6.85
C ILE A 175 -1.02 18.64 7.16
N GLU A 176 -0.71 18.83 8.44
CA GLU A 176 0.45 19.61 8.89
C GLU A 176 1.70 18.74 9.02
N LYS A 177 1.56 17.55 9.60
CA LYS A 177 2.65 16.58 9.73
C LYS A 177 2.14 15.16 9.53
N CYS A 178 2.76 14.42 8.61
CA CYS A 178 2.64 12.98 8.49
C CYS A 178 3.90 12.33 9.05
N TRP A 179 3.74 11.36 9.93
CA TRP A 179 4.82 10.66 10.61
C TRP A 179 5.29 9.40 9.86
N LEU A 180 4.69 9.10 8.71
CA LEU A 180 5.00 7.88 7.98
C LEU A 180 6.15 8.05 6.98
N GLN A 181 6.39 9.26 6.46
CA GLN A 181 7.48 9.58 5.54
C GLN A 181 8.41 10.59 6.19
N ASP A 182 9.68 10.61 5.77
CA ASP A 182 10.69 11.54 6.23
C ASP A 182 10.18 13.00 6.26
N ASP A 183 10.67 13.79 7.21
CA ASP A 183 10.14 15.15 7.48
C ASP A 183 10.32 16.11 6.28
N ILE A 184 11.27 15.85 5.38
CA ILE A 184 11.41 16.61 4.14
C ILE A 184 10.12 16.61 3.31
N SER A 185 9.35 15.52 3.36
CA SER A 185 8.03 15.45 2.72
C SER A 185 7.03 16.44 3.30
N ASN A 186 7.04 16.62 4.63
CA ASN A 186 6.21 17.63 5.31
C ASN A 186 6.63 19.04 4.92
N GLN A 187 7.94 19.30 4.89
CA GLN A 187 8.50 20.61 4.52
C GLN A 187 8.12 21.00 3.10
N ILE A 188 8.31 20.10 2.12
CA ILE A 188 7.96 20.35 0.72
C ILE A 188 6.45 20.57 0.57
N ARG A 189 5.61 19.68 1.12
CA ARG A 189 4.16 19.81 1.04
C ARG A 189 3.68 21.13 1.62
N ASN A 190 4.16 21.50 2.79
CA ASN A 190 3.75 22.74 3.46
C ASN A 190 4.24 23.97 2.68
N ALA A 191 5.48 23.98 2.18
CA ALA A 191 6.01 25.07 1.36
C ALA A 191 5.21 25.27 0.06
N VAL A 192 4.88 24.16 -0.63
CA VAL A 192 4.03 24.19 -1.84
C VAL A 192 2.64 24.73 -1.52
N ARG A 193 2.01 24.27 -0.41
CA ARG A 193 0.72 24.78 0.05
C ARG A 193 0.79 26.29 0.32
N ASP A 194 1.76 26.73 1.09
CA ASP A 194 1.86 28.13 1.54
C ASP A 194 2.18 29.07 0.38
N TYR A 195 2.99 28.60 -0.58
CA TYR A 195 3.22 29.33 -1.83
C TYR A 195 1.92 29.46 -2.64
N ALA A 196 1.20 28.36 -2.82
CA ALA A 196 -0.07 28.34 -3.55
C ALA A 196 -1.12 29.25 -2.91
N TYR A 197 -1.18 29.32 -1.57
CA TYR A 197 -2.08 30.25 -0.87
C TYR A 197 -1.70 31.70 -1.09
N ARG A 198 -0.42 32.07 -0.93
CA ARG A 198 0.06 33.45 -1.11
C ARG A 198 -0.14 33.96 -2.52
N HIS A 199 -0.09 33.09 -3.51
CA HIS A 199 -0.22 33.47 -4.92
C HIS A 199 -1.60 33.16 -5.52
N ASN A 200 -2.59 32.78 -4.67
CA ASN A 200 -3.98 32.52 -5.06
C ASN A 200 -4.12 31.46 -6.16
N TYR A 201 -3.37 30.37 -6.09
CA TYR A 201 -3.53 29.24 -7.00
C TYR A 201 -4.88 28.56 -6.78
N SER A 202 -5.52 28.11 -7.85
CA SER A 202 -6.76 27.36 -7.76
C SER A 202 -6.48 25.89 -7.44
N PHE A 203 -7.19 25.37 -6.42
CA PHE A 203 -7.13 23.96 -6.03
C PHE A 203 -8.27 23.19 -6.69
N PHE A 204 -8.00 21.95 -7.06
CA PHE A 204 -8.92 21.15 -7.85
C PHE A 204 -10.21 20.82 -7.09
N ASN A 205 -11.32 20.88 -7.79
CA ASN A 205 -12.63 20.45 -7.31
C ASN A 205 -13.05 19.17 -8.05
N LEU A 206 -13.07 18.05 -7.36
CA LEU A 206 -13.43 16.76 -7.96
C LEU A 206 -14.86 16.69 -8.50
N ARG A 207 -15.80 17.55 -8.04
CA ARG A 207 -17.19 17.54 -8.53
C ARG A 207 -17.36 18.42 -9.78
N SER A 208 -16.84 19.66 -9.76
CA SER A 208 -16.93 20.54 -10.92
C SER A 208 -15.82 20.30 -11.93
N GLN A 209 -14.80 19.54 -11.59
CA GLN A 209 -13.63 19.28 -12.43
C GLN A 209 -12.89 20.57 -12.82
N GLU A 210 -12.81 21.51 -11.91
CA GLU A 210 -12.18 22.83 -12.07
C GLU A 210 -11.05 23.01 -11.05
N GLY A 211 -10.11 23.89 -11.37
CA GLY A 211 -8.94 24.19 -10.56
C GLY A 211 -7.68 23.53 -11.09
N MET A 212 -6.55 24.18 -10.86
CA MET A 212 -5.27 23.83 -11.45
C MET A 212 -4.52 22.74 -10.68
N LEU A 213 -4.30 22.90 -9.37
CA LEU A 213 -3.49 21.97 -8.57
C LEU A 213 -4.30 20.73 -8.19
N ARG A 214 -3.79 19.54 -8.56
CA ARG A 214 -4.46 18.25 -8.33
C ARG A 214 -3.76 17.38 -7.29
N ASN A 215 -2.57 16.90 -7.57
CA ASN A 215 -1.83 16.02 -6.67
C ASN A 215 -0.36 16.40 -6.55
N LEU A 216 0.23 16.09 -5.42
CA LEU A 216 1.66 16.21 -5.14
C LEU A 216 2.17 14.85 -4.64
N MET A 217 3.01 14.19 -5.42
CA MET A 217 3.72 12.99 -5.01
C MET A 217 5.13 13.35 -4.55
N ILE A 218 5.53 12.80 -3.41
CA ILE A 218 6.90 12.93 -2.90
C ILE A 218 7.43 11.51 -2.67
N ARG A 219 8.59 11.22 -3.24
CA ARG A 219 9.26 9.93 -3.09
C ARG A 219 10.71 10.15 -2.67
N THR A 220 11.12 9.49 -1.60
CA THR A 220 12.50 9.39 -1.14
C THR A 220 13.06 8.02 -1.50
N SER A 221 14.38 7.86 -1.49
CA SER A 221 15.03 6.58 -1.72
C SER A 221 16.10 6.28 -0.69
N SER A 222 16.51 5.02 -0.64
CA SER A 222 17.62 4.55 0.22
C SER A 222 18.97 5.17 -0.15
N THR A 223 19.12 5.67 -1.39
CA THR A 223 20.32 6.35 -1.88
C THR A 223 20.36 7.84 -1.51
N GLY A 224 19.31 8.35 -0.84
CA GLY A 224 19.19 9.76 -0.48
C GLY A 224 18.66 10.66 -1.60
N GLU A 225 18.24 10.10 -2.73
CA GLU A 225 17.61 10.84 -3.83
C GLU A 225 16.16 11.16 -3.50
N LEU A 226 15.68 12.28 -4.05
CA LEU A 226 14.37 12.84 -3.76
C LEU A 226 13.64 13.19 -5.06
N MET A 227 12.47 12.59 -5.27
CA MET A 227 11.58 12.88 -6.39
C MET A 227 10.34 13.62 -5.90
N VAL A 228 9.99 14.67 -6.62
CA VAL A 228 8.74 15.43 -6.44
C VAL A 228 8.02 15.49 -7.76
N LEU A 229 6.76 15.05 -7.79
CA LEU A 229 5.89 15.14 -8.96
C LEU A 229 4.67 16.00 -8.64
N LEU A 230 4.48 17.06 -9.40
CA LEU A 230 3.30 17.92 -9.36
C LEU A 230 2.34 17.55 -10.49
N GLN A 231 1.10 17.21 -10.16
CA GLN A 231 0.04 16.98 -11.13
C GLN A 231 -0.90 18.18 -11.18
N CYS A 232 -1.07 18.75 -12.37
CA CYS A 232 -1.91 19.91 -12.60
C CYS A 232 -2.92 19.66 -13.72
N LYS A 233 -4.06 20.35 -13.63
CA LYS A 233 -4.94 20.59 -14.78
C LYS A 233 -4.52 21.91 -15.41
N ILE A 234 -4.24 21.89 -16.71
CA ILE A 234 -3.81 23.07 -17.48
C ILE A 234 -4.76 23.21 -18.67
N VAL A 235 -5.46 24.32 -18.73
CA VAL A 235 -6.41 24.66 -19.81
C VAL A 235 -5.90 25.85 -20.60
N GLU A 236 -5.22 26.79 -19.91
CA GLU A 236 -4.71 28.03 -20.48
C GLU A 236 -3.19 28.18 -20.27
N ASP A 237 -2.53 28.97 -21.14
CA ASP A 237 -1.09 29.21 -21.03
C ASP A 237 -0.70 29.85 -19.68
N ARG A 238 -1.59 30.67 -19.10
CA ARG A 238 -1.40 31.26 -17.78
C ARG A 238 -1.19 30.22 -16.69
N GLU A 239 -1.95 29.12 -16.71
CA GLU A 239 -1.85 28.02 -15.73
C GLU A 239 -0.52 27.29 -15.90
N MET A 240 -0.06 27.12 -17.13
CA MET A 240 1.27 26.56 -17.43
C MET A 240 2.38 27.43 -16.83
N GLU A 241 2.27 28.75 -16.97
CA GLU A 241 3.26 29.67 -16.42
C GLU A 241 3.24 29.64 -14.87
N LEU A 242 2.06 29.65 -14.25
CA LEU A 242 1.91 29.53 -12.81
C LEU A 242 2.53 28.22 -12.31
N MET A 243 2.29 27.08 -13.00
CA MET A 243 2.89 25.81 -12.64
C MET A 243 4.42 25.88 -12.67
N LYS A 244 4.99 26.45 -13.72
CA LYS A 244 6.46 26.63 -13.83
C LYS A 244 7.02 27.52 -12.72
N GLN A 245 6.32 28.59 -12.34
CA GLN A 245 6.71 29.45 -11.22
C GLN A 245 6.71 28.69 -9.89
N LEU A 246 5.71 27.88 -9.63
CA LEU A 246 5.66 27.01 -8.44
C LEU A 246 6.81 26.01 -8.45
N LEU A 247 7.08 25.34 -9.57
CA LEU A 247 8.20 24.38 -9.68
C LEU A 247 9.56 25.09 -9.54
N ALA A 248 9.72 26.31 -10.07
CA ALA A 248 10.94 27.09 -9.88
C ALA A 248 11.16 27.48 -8.41
N PHE A 249 10.08 27.86 -7.70
CA PHE A 249 10.12 28.08 -6.25
C PHE A 249 10.56 26.81 -5.51
N VAL A 250 9.94 25.66 -5.79
CA VAL A 250 10.29 24.37 -5.18
C VAL A 250 11.76 24.00 -5.46
N ALA A 251 12.23 24.21 -6.70
CA ALA A 251 13.62 23.94 -7.09
C ALA A 251 14.64 24.84 -6.39
N GLY A 252 14.25 26.05 -6.04
CA GLY A 252 15.08 27.01 -5.31
C GLY A 252 15.12 26.75 -3.81
N GLU A 253 13.96 26.46 -3.21
CA GLU A 253 13.81 26.21 -1.78
C GLU A 253 14.38 24.86 -1.35
N PHE A 254 14.30 23.85 -2.24
CA PHE A 254 14.73 22.48 -1.97
C PHE A 254 15.78 22.00 -3.00
N PRO A 255 17.02 22.52 -2.95
CA PRO A 255 18.07 22.17 -3.93
C PRO A 255 18.46 20.68 -3.92
N GLN A 256 18.16 19.95 -2.83
CA GLN A 256 18.38 18.50 -2.71
C GLN A 256 17.42 17.64 -3.55
N ILE A 257 16.39 18.20 -4.15
CA ILE A 257 15.52 17.46 -5.08
C ILE A 257 16.33 17.09 -6.32
N THR A 258 16.46 15.77 -6.54
CA THR A 258 17.19 15.18 -7.67
C THR A 258 16.32 14.94 -8.90
N SER A 259 15.00 14.87 -8.69
CA SER A 259 13.99 14.60 -9.72
C SER A 259 12.76 15.48 -9.46
N LEU A 260 12.62 16.59 -10.16
CA LEU A 260 11.46 17.47 -10.08
C LEU A 260 10.66 17.38 -11.37
N LEU A 261 9.46 16.81 -11.25
CA LEU A 261 8.63 16.38 -12.36
C LEU A 261 7.26 17.07 -12.33
N TYR A 262 6.60 17.08 -13.48
CA TYR A 262 5.18 17.44 -13.54
C TYR A 262 4.41 16.61 -14.56
N VAL A 263 3.10 16.56 -14.37
CA VAL A 263 2.14 15.94 -15.30
C VAL A 263 0.96 16.88 -15.53
N VAL A 264 0.60 17.08 -16.78
CA VAL A 264 -0.65 17.73 -17.14
C VAL A 264 -1.74 16.67 -17.23
N ASN A 265 -2.70 16.73 -16.30
CA ASN A 265 -3.82 15.79 -16.25
C ASN A 265 -5.16 16.55 -16.37
N ASN A 266 -5.70 16.57 -17.58
CA ASN A 266 -7.01 17.16 -17.89
C ASN A 266 -8.17 16.14 -17.82
N LYS A 267 -7.88 14.89 -17.42
CA LYS A 267 -8.89 13.82 -17.28
C LYS A 267 -9.73 14.00 -16.00
N CYS A 268 -10.84 13.25 -15.93
CA CYS A 268 -11.70 13.25 -14.74
C CYS A 268 -11.11 12.48 -13.55
N ASN A 269 -10.15 11.58 -13.77
CA ASN A 269 -9.48 10.78 -12.73
C ASN A 269 -8.04 11.22 -12.51
N ASP A 270 -7.41 10.74 -11.45
CA ASP A 270 -6.05 11.11 -11.05
C ASP A 270 -4.97 10.15 -11.56
N THR A 271 -5.33 9.12 -12.34
CA THR A 271 -4.34 8.18 -12.89
C THR A 271 -3.43 8.88 -13.91
N ILE A 272 -2.14 8.58 -13.86
CA ILE A 272 -1.12 9.18 -14.73
C ILE A 272 -0.45 8.17 -15.68
N ASN A 273 -0.88 6.90 -15.67
CA ASN A 273 -0.20 5.84 -16.42
C ASN A 273 -0.15 6.09 -17.93
N ASP A 274 -1.19 6.69 -18.47
CA ASP A 274 -1.37 7.04 -19.89
C ASP A 274 -0.98 8.51 -20.22
N LEU A 275 -0.32 9.22 -19.30
CA LEU A 275 0.09 10.61 -19.47
C LEU A 275 1.61 10.73 -19.48
N ASP A 276 2.12 11.74 -20.19
CA ASP A 276 3.54 12.04 -20.21
C ASP A 276 4.00 12.69 -18.89
N VAL A 277 5.07 12.17 -18.33
CA VAL A 277 5.77 12.77 -17.19
C VAL A 277 6.90 13.63 -17.72
N MET A 278 6.84 14.92 -17.42
CA MET A 278 7.80 15.91 -17.90
C MET A 278 8.81 16.25 -16.80
N VAL A 279 10.08 16.33 -17.18
CA VAL A 279 11.16 16.73 -16.27
C VAL A 279 11.25 18.26 -16.25
N PHE A 280 11.08 18.86 -15.07
CA PHE A 280 11.34 20.28 -14.86
C PHE A 280 12.81 20.53 -14.49
N LYS A 281 13.36 19.70 -13.60
CA LYS A 281 14.76 19.77 -13.15
C LYS A 281 15.27 18.39 -12.73
N GLY A 282 16.52 18.09 -13.05
CA GLY A 282 17.19 16.84 -12.64
C GLY A 282 16.86 15.65 -13.54
N ASN A 283 16.67 14.50 -12.96
CA ASN A 283 16.43 13.24 -13.67
C ASN A 283 14.92 12.89 -13.74
N ASP A 284 14.55 11.99 -14.66
CA ASP A 284 13.19 11.43 -14.75
C ASP A 284 12.95 10.31 -13.71
N HIS A 285 13.94 9.97 -12.89
CA HIS A 285 13.92 8.86 -11.94
C HIS A 285 14.78 9.14 -10.71
N ILE A 286 14.66 8.25 -9.74
CA ILE A 286 15.56 8.06 -8.60
C ILE A 286 16.00 6.60 -8.55
N PHE A 287 17.02 6.30 -7.74
CA PHE A 287 17.48 4.93 -7.53
C PHE A 287 17.20 4.45 -6.10
N GLU A 288 16.74 3.22 -5.99
CA GLU A 288 16.77 2.43 -4.77
C GLU A 288 17.93 1.44 -4.83
N GLU A 289 18.52 1.11 -3.67
CA GLU A 289 19.61 0.14 -3.59
C GLU A 289 19.29 -0.99 -2.62
N MET A 290 19.64 -2.22 -3.01
CA MET A 290 19.44 -3.42 -2.19
C MET A 290 20.55 -4.44 -2.49
N GLU A 291 21.38 -4.77 -1.50
CA GLU A 291 22.54 -5.69 -1.64
C GLU A 291 23.44 -5.37 -2.85
N GLY A 292 23.70 -4.09 -3.11
CA GLY A 292 24.50 -3.63 -4.25
C GLY A 292 23.80 -3.75 -5.61
N LEU A 293 22.50 -4.08 -5.63
CA LEU A 293 21.65 -3.94 -6.80
C LEU A 293 20.98 -2.57 -6.79
N ARG A 294 21.02 -1.88 -7.92
CA ARG A 294 20.35 -0.59 -8.11
C ARG A 294 19.10 -0.75 -8.94
N PHE A 295 18.02 -0.14 -8.49
CA PHE A 295 16.72 -0.18 -9.16
C PHE A 295 16.32 1.24 -9.56
N LYS A 296 16.20 1.47 -10.87
CA LYS A 296 15.66 2.70 -11.43
C LYS A 296 14.16 2.76 -11.14
N ILE A 297 13.71 3.86 -10.48
CA ILE A 297 12.34 4.07 -10.09
C ILE A 297 11.85 5.38 -10.70
N GLY A 298 10.99 5.28 -11.69
CA GLY A 298 10.29 6.42 -12.28
C GLY A 298 9.05 6.85 -11.47
N ALA A 299 8.41 7.92 -11.90
CA ALA A 299 7.21 8.42 -11.25
C ALA A 299 6.04 7.42 -11.28
N LYS A 300 5.93 6.63 -12.35
CA LYS A 300 4.89 5.62 -12.56
C LYS A 300 5.26 4.24 -12.02
N SER A 301 6.55 3.99 -11.74
CA SER A 301 7.03 2.66 -11.33
C SER A 301 6.46 2.28 -9.96
N PHE A 302 5.97 1.05 -9.85
CA PHE A 302 5.67 0.45 -8.57
C PHE A 302 6.99 0.03 -7.89
N TYR A 303 7.13 0.36 -6.64
CA TYR A 303 8.17 -0.12 -5.74
C TYR A 303 7.59 -0.16 -4.33
N GLN A 304 7.95 -1.15 -3.52
CA GLN A 304 7.46 -1.29 -2.15
C GLN A 304 7.73 -0.03 -1.33
N THR A 305 6.71 0.49 -0.67
CA THR A 305 6.79 1.82 -0.03
C THR A 305 7.48 1.84 1.34
N ASN A 306 8.00 0.70 1.81
CA ASN A 306 8.91 0.55 2.93
C ASN A 306 10.12 -0.25 2.43
N SER A 307 11.19 0.43 2.05
CA SER A 307 12.38 -0.19 1.43
C SER A 307 13.08 -1.18 2.35
N GLU A 308 13.21 -0.87 3.65
CA GLU A 308 13.88 -1.72 4.64
C GLU A 308 13.12 -3.04 4.84
N GLN A 309 11.79 -2.96 5.00
CA GLN A 309 10.96 -4.15 5.15
C GLN A 309 10.78 -4.93 3.84
N ALA A 310 10.80 -4.26 2.68
CA ALA A 310 10.82 -4.91 1.37
C ALA A 310 12.06 -5.81 1.25
N TYR A 311 13.21 -5.33 1.68
CA TYR A 311 14.43 -6.13 1.71
C TYR A 311 14.27 -7.37 2.61
N ASN A 312 13.70 -7.24 3.81
CA ASN A 312 13.43 -8.36 4.69
C ASN A 312 12.44 -9.36 4.06
N LEU A 313 11.37 -8.87 3.43
CA LEU A 313 10.39 -9.69 2.72
C LEU A 313 11.05 -10.49 1.58
N TYR A 314 11.88 -9.84 0.77
CA TYR A 314 12.55 -10.49 -0.36
C TYR A 314 13.65 -11.46 0.10
N LYS A 315 14.32 -11.21 1.22
CA LYS A 315 15.21 -12.20 1.84
C LYS A 315 14.45 -13.47 2.24
N VAL A 316 13.27 -13.35 2.81
CA VAL A 316 12.43 -14.51 3.14
C VAL A 316 12.05 -15.26 1.86
N ALA A 317 11.59 -14.55 0.83
CA ALA A 317 11.22 -15.16 -0.44
C ALA A 317 12.42 -15.89 -1.10
N ARG A 318 13.59 -15.27 -1.13
CA ARG A 318 14.83 -15.87 -1.64
C ARG A 318 15.26 -17.11 -0.84
N ASN A 319 15.20 -17.04 0.49
CA ASN A 319 15.56 -18.16 1.35
C ASN A 319 14.58 -19.34 1.14
N PHE A 320 13.30 -19.08 1.01
CA PHE A 320 12.29 -20.11 0.73
C PHE A 320 12.46 -20.70 -0.68
N ALA A 321 12.89 -19.91 -1.66
CA ALA A 321 13.20 -20.42 -2.99
C ALA A 321 14.35 -21.44 -2.98
N GLY A 322 15.31 -21.33 -2.06
CA GLY A 322 16.38 -22.31 -1.85
C GLY A 322 17.21 -22.58 -3.09
N LEU A 323 17.59 -21.50 -3.80
CA LEU A 323 18.29 -21.55 -5.09
C LEU A 323 19.76 -21.94 -4.93
N THR A 324 20.27 -22.76 -5.86
CA THR A 324 21.63 -23.30 -5.87
C THR A 324 22.47 -22.86 -7.07
N GLY A 325 21.86 -22.10 -8.00
CA GLY A 325 22.46 -21.66 -9.25
C GLY A 325 22.06 -22.50 -10.48
N ASN A 326 21.29 -23.57 -10.29
CA ASN A 326 20.91 -24.48 -11.36
C ASN A 326 19.45 -24.33 -11.80
N GLU A 327 18.64 -23.63 -11.01
CA GLU A 327 17.19 -23.58 -11.17
C GLU A 327 16.75 -22.63 -12.27
N LEU A 328 15.74 -23.02 -13.02
CA LEU A 328 14.88 -22.17 -13.80
C LEU A 328 13.77 -21.63 -12.88
N VAL A 329 13.77 -20.32 -12.69
CA VAL A 329 12.82 -19.62 -11.82
C VAL A 329 11.82 -18.85 -12.67
N TYR A 330 10.52 -18.96 -12.35
CA TYR A 330 9.51 -18.04 -12.87
C TYR A 330 9.10 -17.07 -11.76
N ASP A 331 9.19 -15.76 -12.05
CA ASP A 331 8.73 -14.67 -11.17
C ASP A 331 7.43 -14.09 -11.74
N LEU A 332 6.32 -14.51 -11.14
CA LEU A 332 4.98 -14.12 -11.59
C LEU A 332 4.53 -12.84 -10.89
N TYR A 333 4.00 -11.89 -11.66
CA TYR A 333 3.69 -10.52 -11.22
C TYR A 333 4.97 -9.75 -10.85
N THR A 334 5.96 -9.85 -11.73
CA THR A 334 7.35 -9.41 -11.46
C THR A 334 7.51 -7.89 -11.26
N GLY A 335 6.50 -7.08 -11.66
CA GLY A 335 6.55 -5.62 -11.60
C GLY A 335 7.76 -5.06 -12.35
N THR A 336 8.54 -4.21 -11.71
CA THR A 336 9.80 -3.66 -12.26
C THR A 336 11.00 -4.63 -12.14
N GLY A 337 10.73 -5.93 -11.99
CA GLY A 337 11.74 -6.98 -11.93
C GLY A 337 12.53 -7.01 -10.63
N THR A 338 12.01 -6.47 -9.54
CA THR A 338 12.77 -6.36 -8.29
C THR A 338 13.13 -7.73 -7.72
N ILE A 339 12.15 -8.65 -7.57
CA ILE A 339 12.40 -10.00 -7.07
C ILE A 339 13.23 -10.78 -8.06
N ALA A 340 12.88 -10.73 -9.38
CA ALA A 340 13.62 -11.42 -10.43
C ALA A 340 15.13 -11.08 -10.40
N ASN A 341 15.47 -9.79 -10.34
CA ASN A 341 16.85 -9.34 -10.27
C ASN A 341 17.50 -9.72 -8.93
N PHE A 342 16.77 -9.65 -7.82
CA PHE A 342 17.28 -9.96 -6.49
C PHE A 342 17.68 -11.45 -6.35
N VAL A 343 16.97 -12.37 -7.02
CA VAL A 343 17.28 -13.81 -6.97
C VAL A 343 18.17 -14.29 -8.13
N SER A 344 18.36 -13.48 -9.17
CA SER A 344 19.04 -13.89 -10.42
C SER A 344 20.45 -14.44 -10.23
N ARG A 345 21.21 -13.86 -9.28
CA ARG A 345 22.59 -14.30 -8.98
C ARG A 345 22.67 -15.72 -8.42
N GLN A 346 21.55 -16.25 -7.92
CA GLN A 346 21.46 -17.58 -7.33
C GLN A 346 20.62 -18.54 -8.20
N ALA A 347 20.24 -18.12 -9.41
CA ALA A 347 19.45 -18.92 -10.35
C ALA A 347 20.23 -19.12 -11.66
N LYS A 348 19.96 -20.22 -12.35
CA LYS A 348 20.45 -20.45 -13.72
C LYS A 348 19.80 -19.45 -14.68
N LYS A 349 18.50 -19.24 -14.53
CA LYS A 349 17.69 -18.33 -15.35
C LYS A 349 16.46 -17.91 -14.62
N VAL A 350 16.05 -16.66 -14.78
CA VAL A 350 14.80 -16.14 -14.23
C VAL A 350 13.92 -15.63 -15.38
N ILE A 351 12.64 -16.00 -15.38
CA ILE A 351 11.65 -15.50 -16.32
C ILE A 351 10.59 -14.73 -15.53
N GLY A 352 10.51 -13.42 -15.77
CA GLY A 352 9.51 -12.52 -15.17
C GLY A 352 8.33 -12.30 -16.11
N ILE A 353 7.11 -12.32 -15.55
CA ILE A 353 5.88 -12.03 -16.29
C ILE A 353 5.11 -10.93 -15.54
N GLU A 354 4.66 -9.91 -16.28
CA GLU A 354 3.94 -8.74 -15.73
C GLU A 354 2.90 -8.23 -16.73
N TYR A 355 1.76 -7.78 -16.22
CA TYR A 355 0.68 -7.24 -17.04
C TYR A 355 1.03 -5.89 -17.67
N VAL A 356 1.78 -5.02 -16.95
CA VAL A 356 2.07 -3.64 -17.34
C VAL A 356 3.32 -3.59 -18.22
N PRO A 357 3.22 -3.23 -19.52
CA PRO A 357 4.37 -3.20 -20.43
C PRO A 357 5.49 -2.26 -19.97
N GLU A 358 5.15 -1.10 -19.42
CA GLU A 358 6.13 -0.11 -18.92
C GLU A 358 6.94 -0.66 -17.75
N ALA A 359 6.33 -1.47 -16.88
CA ALA A 359 7.03 -2.14 -15.80
C ALA A 359 8.04 -3.18 -16.31
N ILE A 360 7.71 -3.86 -17.41
CA ILE A 360 8.64 -4.79 -18.08
C ILE A 360 9.84 -4.05 -18.69
N GLU A 361 9.64 -2.88 -19.28
CA GLU A 361 10.76 -2.06 -19.76
C GLU A 361 11.65 -1.59 -18.58
N ASP A 362 11.05 -1.17 -17.46
CA ASP A 362 11.80 -0.87 -16.24
C ASP A 362 12.57 -2.11 -15.73
N ALA A 363 11.97 -3.32 -15.79
CA ALA A 363 12.62 -4.55 -15.36
C ALA A 363 13.86 -4.89 -16.21
N LYS A 364 13.78 -4.71 -17.54
CA LYS A 364 14.92 -4.89 -18.46
C LYS A 364 16.04 -3.89 -18.17
N VAL A 365 15.69 -2.61 -18.00
CA VAL A 365 16.65 -1.56 -17.64
C VAL A 365 17.31 -1.87 -16.29
N ASN A 366 16.56 -2.34 -15.30
CA ASN A 366 17.08 -2.73 -14.00
C ASN A 366 18.04 -3.93 -14.09
N SER A 367 17.78 -4.90 -14.98
CA SER A 367 18.73 -5.99 -15.24
C SER A 367 20.01 -5.47 -15.89
N GLU A 368 19.91 -4.59 -16.88
CA GLU A 368 21.04 -4.01 -17.61
C GLU A 368 21.94 -3.19 -16.67
N ILE A 369 21.38 -2.30 -15.85
CA ILE A 369 22.10 -1.48 -14.88
C ILE A 369 22.91 -2.35 -13.92
N ASN A 370 22.41 -3.52 -13.56
CA ASN A 370 23.04 -4.45 -12.63
C ASN A 370 23.93 -5.50 -13.30
N GLY A 371 24.10 -5.45 -14.63
CA GLY A 371 24.90 -6.42 -15.40
C GLY A 371 24.32 -7.85 -15.34
N ILE A 372 23.01 -8.00 -15.19
CA ILE A 372 22.31 -9.28 -15.06
C ILE A 372 21.90 -9.74 -16.47
N GLY A 373 22.47 -10.86 -16.94
CA GLY A 373 22.23 -11.39 -18.26
C GLY A 373 21.36 -12.67 -18.33
N ASN A 374 20.93 -13.18 -17.17
CA ASN A 374 20.17 -14.43 -17.07
C ASN A 374 18.67 -14.21 -16.75
N THR A 375 18.16 -13.00 -16.92
CA THR A 375 16.73 -12.66 -16.79
C THR A 375 16.08 -12.47 -18.14
N LEU A 376 14.82 -12.88 -18.28
CA LEU A 376 13.94 -12.59 -19.43
C LEU A 376 12.60 -12.08 -18.90
N PHE A 377 11.99 -11.12 -19.61
CA PHE A 377 10.74 -10.51 -19.18
C PHE A 377 9.70 -10.50 -20.29
N TYR A 378 8.45 -10.79 -19.94
CA TYR A 378 7.30 -10.86 -20.83
C TYR A 378 6.16 -9.99 -20.30
N ALA A 379 5.63 -9.13 -21.18
CA ALA A 379 4.49 -8.28 -20.87
C ALA A 379 3.18 -8.93 -21.34
N GLY A 380 2.20 -8.99 -20.48
CA GLY A 380 0.84 -9.44 -20.79
C GLY A 380 0.07 -9.97 -19.57
N ASP A 381 -1.22 -10.25 -19.78
CA ASP A 381 -2.04 -10.83 -18.72
C ASP A 381 -1.48 -12.20 -18.34
N MET A 382 -1.33 -12.43 -17.05
CA MET A 382 -0.72 -13.66 -16.51
C MET A 382 -1.41 -14.93 -17.06
N LYS A 383 -2.74 -14.92 -17.15
CA LYS A 383 -3.53 -16.07 -17.65
C LYS A 383 -3.32 -16.33 -19.14
N ASP A 384 -2.96 -15.28 -19.92
CA ASP A 384 -2.78 -15.37 -21.35
C ASP A 384 -1.33 -15.71 -21.73
N ILE A 385 -0.37 -15.28 -20.93
CA ILE A 385 1.07 -15.56 -21.14
C ILE A 385 1.48 -16.90 -20.53
N LEU A 386 1.13 -17.16 -19.27
CA LEU A 386 1.53 -18.38 -18.56
C LEU A 386 0.63 -19.55 -19.02
N THR A 387 0.92 -20.07 -20.21
CA THR A 387 0.20 -21.21 -20.83
C THR A 387 1.07 -22.46 -20.84
N GLN A 388 0.46 -23.59 -21.22
CA GLN A 388 1.22 -24.85 -21.44
C GLN A 388 2.24 -24.69 -22.56
N GLU A 389 1.89 -23.96 -23.62
CA GLU A 389 2.79 -23.65 -24.74
C GLU A 389 3.98 -22.83 -24.27
N PHE A 390 3.75 -21.81 -23.44
CA PHE A 390 4.82 -21.02 -22.86
C PHE A 390 5.79 -21.87 -22.05
N ILE A 391 5.28 -22.78 -21.21
CA ILE A 391 6.09 -23.72 -20.44
C ILE A 391 6.87 -24.67 -21.34
N ASN A 392 6.25 -25.19 -22.40
CA ASN A 392 6.93 -26.07 -23.35
C ASN A 392 8.04 -25.35 -24.12
N GLN A 393 7.88 -24.06 -24.40
CA GLN A 393 8.86 -23.24 -25.13
C GLN A 393 10.03 -22.83 -24.21
N HIS A 394 9.76 -22.45 -22.96
CA HIS A 394 10.75 -21.85 -22.06
C HIS A 394 11.31 -22.83 -21.04
N GLY A 395 10.72 -24.00 -20.90
CA GLY A 395 11.05 -25.04 -19.94
C GLY A 395 10.14 -25.01 -18.70
N ARG A 396 10.01 -26.16 -18.05
CA ARG A 396 9.30 -26.26 -16.76
C ARG A 396 10.11 -25.57 -15.67
N PRO A 397 9.53 -24.65 -14.90
CA PRO A 397 10.23 -24.02 -13.80
C PRO A 397 10.54 -25.02 -12.70
N ASP A 398 11.72 -24.91 -12.10
CA ASP A 398 12.07 -25.62 -10.86
C ASP A 398 11.44 -24.92 -9.66
N VAL A 399 11.39 -23.59 -9.70
CA VAL A 399 10.81 -22.75 -8.66
C VAL A 399 9.91 -21.68 -9.29
N ILE A 400 8.75 -21.47 -8.68
CA ILE A 400 7.90 -20.30 -8.96
C ILE A 400 7.90 -19.39 -7.75
N ILE A 401 8.18 -18.10 -7.95
CA ILE A 401 7.94 -17.03 -6.98
C ILE A 401 6.75 -16.24 -7.50
N THR A 402 5.78 -15.94 -6.67
CA THR A 402 4.57 -15.21 -7.07
C THR A 402 4.18 -14.17 -6.02
N ASP A 403 3.91 -12.93 -6.46
CA ASP A 403 3.43 -11.80 -5.62
C ASP A 403 2.20 -11.16 -6.28
N PRO A 404 1.05 -11.86 -6.28
CA PRO A 404 -0.14 -11.41 -6.98
C PRO A 404 -0.81 -10.21 -6.31
N PRO A 405 -1.71 -9.49 -7.01
CA PRO A 405 -2.50 -8.41 -6.43
C PRO A 405 -3.42 -8.92 -5.30
N ARG A 406 -4.03 -7.99 -4.56
CA ARG A 406 -4.91 -8.28 -3.40
C ARG A 406 -6.02 -9.29 -3.66
N ALA A 407 -6.43 -9.47 -4.90
CA ALA A 407 -7.44 -10.46 -5.29
C ALA A 407 -6.93 -11.92 -5.27
N GLY A 408 -5.62 -12.13 -5.16
CA GLY A 408 -4.96 -13.40 -5.33
C GLY A 408 -4.77 -13.77 -6.81
N MET A 409 -4.44 -15.02 -7.08
CA MET A 409 -4.26 -15.54 -8.44
C MET A 409 -5.60 -15.90 -9.08
N HIS A 410 -5.66 -15.80 -10.40
CA HIS A 410 -6.78 -16.33 -11.19
C HIS A 410 -6.70 -17.87 -11.24
N ASP A 411 -7.84 -18.54 -11.32
CA ASP A 411 -7.89 -20.02 -11.36
C ASP A 411 -7.07 -20.62 -12.50
N ASP A 412 -7.04 -19.98 -13.66
CA ASP A 412 -6.23 -20.44 -14.81
C ASP A 412 -4.73 -20.40 -14.51
N VAL A 413 -4.26 -19.38 -13.77
CA VAL A 413 -2.86 -19.28 -13.32
C VAL A 413 -2.53 -20.43 -12.36
N ILE A 414 -3.41 -20.70 -11.41
CA ILE A 414 -3.26 -21.82 -10.47
C ILE A 414 -3.23 -23.15 -11.22
N ASN A 415 -4.13 -23.37 -12.18
CA ASN A 415 -4.18 -24.57 -12.99
C ASN A 415 -2.89 -24.77 -13.80
N THR A 416 -2.33 -23.66 -14.35
CA THR A 416 -1.07 -23.74 -15.09
C THR A 416 0.12 -24.02 -14.16
N ILE A 417 0.13 -23.49 -12.94
CA ILE A 417 1.14 -23.84 -11.93
C ILE A 417 1.04 -25.33 -11.58
N LEU A 418 -0.17 -25.86 -11.39
CA LEU A 418 -0.39 -27.29 -11.15
C LEU A 418 0.01 -28.17 -12.35
N PHE A 419 -0.08 -27.66 -13.57
CA PHE A 419 0.44 -28.33 -14.77
C PHE A 419 1.96 -28.26 -14.89
N ALA A 420 2.56 -27.10 -14.58
CA ALA A 420 4.00 -26.90 -14.63
C ALA A 420 4.75 -27.77 -13.60
N GLU A 421 4.11 -28.04 -12.48
CA GLU A 421 4.64 -28.88 -11.39
C GLU A 421 6.05 -28.47 -10.92
N PRO A 422 6.32 -27.19 -10.57
CA PRO A 422 7.59 -26.81 -9.99
C PRO A 422 7.85 -27.61 -8.70
N GLN A 423 9.12 -27.76 -8.35
CA GLN A 423 9.49 -28.41 -7.09
C GLN A 423 9.08 -27.55 -5.89
N ARG A 424 9.18 -26.21 -6.04
CA ARG A 424 8.83 -25.25 -4.99
C ARG A 424 8.00 -24.11 -5.55
N ILE A 425 7.10 -23.60 -4.70
CA ILE A 425 6.37 -22.35 -4.93
C ILE A 425 6.61 -21.46 -3.72
N VAL A 426 7.05 -20.24 -3.95
CA VAL A 426 7.14 -19.18 -2.93
C VAL A 426 6.04 -18.18 -3.20
N TYR A 427 5.05 -18.13 -2.32
CA TYR A 427 3.89 -17.27 -2.47
C TYR A 427 3.96 -16.09 -1.50
N VAL A 428 4.28 -14.91 -2.01
CA VAL A 428 4.21 -13.63 -1.29
C VAL A 428 2.81 -13.04 -1.45
N SER A 429 2.20 -12.51 -0.39
CA SER A 429 0.86 -11.94 -0.48
C SER A 429 0.61 -10.85 0.55
N CYS A 430 0.01 -9.75 0.11
CA CYS A 430 -0.51 -8.69 0.98
C CYS A 430 -1.92 -8.96 1.51
N ASN A 431 -2.52 -10.10 1.19
CA ASN A 431 -3.86 -10.50 1.65
C ASN A 431 -3.91 -11.98 2.04
N PRO A 432 -3.73 -12.30 3.33
CA PRO A 432 -3.75 -13.69 3.80
C PRO A 432 -5.05 -14.46 3.52
N ALA A 433 -6.18 -13.76 3.32
CA ALA A 433 -7.46 -14.42 3.04
C ALA A 433 -7.51 -14.98 1.62
N THR A 434 -7.08 -14.20 0.61
CA THR A 434 -7.00 -14.68 -0.77
C THR A 434 -5.87 -15.68 -0.95
N GLN A 435 -4.75 -15.48 -0.26
CA GLN A 435 -3.68 -16.46 -0.22
C GLN A 435 -4.17 -17.81 0.32
N ALA A 436 -4.92 -17.82 1.43
CA ALA A 436 -5.49 -19.04 2.00
C ALA A 436 -6.42 -19.79 1.03
N ARG A 437 -7.24 -19.05 0.25
CA ARG A 437 -8.06 -19.62 -0.83
C ARG A 437 -7.19 -20.30 -1.89
N ASP A 438 -6.18 -19.61 -2.38
CA ASP A 438 -5.31 -20.12 -3.44
C ASP A 438 -4.49 -21.32 -2.96
N LEU A 439 -4.01 -21.28 -1.71
CA LEU A 439 -3.33 -22.43 -1.08
C LEU A 439 -4.20 -23.68 -1.01
N SER A 440 -5.51 -23.52 -0.76
CA SER A 440 -6.43 -24.67 -0.76
C SER A 440 -6.58 -25.34 -2.12
N LEU A 441 -6.40 -24.59 -3.21
CA LEU A 441 -6.38 -25.13 -4.57
C LEU A 441 -5.03 -25.79 -4.90
N LEU A 442 -3.93 -25.20 -4.45
CA LEU A 442 -2.59 -25.76 -4.63
C LEU A 442 -2.35 -27.02 -3.80
N ASP A 443 -3.09 -27.23 -2.70
CA ASP A 443 -2.96 -28.40 -1.82
C ASP A 443 -3.18 -29.74 -2.55
N ALA A 444 -3.82 -29.70 -3.73
CA ALA A 444 -3.98 -30.87 -4.60
C ALA A 444 -2.64 -31.57 -4.94
N LYS A 445 -1.54 -30.81 -5.07
CA LYS A 445 -0.21 -31.34 -5.42
C LYS A 445 0.92 -30.85 -4.50
N TYR A 446 0.66 -29.87 -3.66
CA TYR A 446 1.68 -29.23 -2.83
C TYR A 446 1.36 -29.30 -1.35
N LYS A 447 2.39 -29.25 -0.53
CA LYS A 447 2.30 -29.13 0.92
C LYS A 447 2.94 -27.82 1.36
N VAL A 448 2.30 -27.12 2.29
CA VAL A 448 2.89 -25.95 2.94
C VAL A 448 4.00 -26.40 3.88
N MET A 449 5.22 -25.90 3.66
CA MET A 449 6.40 -26.27 4.43
C MET A 449 6.84 -25.19 5.42
N ALA A 450 6.59 -23.92 5.11
CA ALA A 450 6.90 -22.78 5.97
C ALA A 450 5.95 -21.63 5.72
N VAL A 451 5.70 -20.83 6.76
CA VAL A 451 4.88 -19.62 6.71
C VAL A 451 5.58 -18.54 7.52
N GLN A 452 5.85 -17.39 6.88
CA GLN A 452 6.49 -16.24 7.50
C GLN A 452 5.70 -14.97 7.27
N PRO A 453 4.94 -14.50 8.27
CA PRO A 453 4.33 -13.17 8.23
C PRO A 453 5.37 -12.05 8.36
N VAL A 454 5.13 -10.92 7.70
CA VAL A 454 6.01 -9.74 7.73
C VAL A 454 5.18 -8.48 7.89
N ASP A 455 5.54 -7.62 8.84
CA ASP A 455 4.92 -6.31 8.97
C ASP A 455 5.62 -5.28 8.10
N MET A 456 5.04 -5.01 6.94
CA MET A 456 5.51 -3.96 6.02
C MET A 456 5.08 -2.55 6.43
N PHE A 457 3.95 -2.42 7.16
CA PHE A 457 3.27 -1.14 7.35
C PHE A 457 2.81 -0.95 8.81
N PRO A 458 3.71 -0.58 9.74
CA PRO A 458 3.36 -0.22 11.11
C PRO A 458 2.20 0.79 11.17
N HIS A 459 1.41 0.72 12.23
CA HIS A 459 0.20 1.53 12.48
C HIS A 459 -0.95 1.30 11.51
N THR A 460 -0.82 0.37 10.57
CA THR A 460 -1.90 -0.08 9.68
C THR A 460 -2.25 -1.54 9.98
N HIS A 461 -3.37 -2.01 9.45
CA HIS A 461 -3.79 -3.43 9.58
C HIS A 461 -3.18 -4.35 8.52
N HIS A 462 -2.44 -3.80 7.57
CA HIS A 462 -1.85 -4.59 6.48
C HIS A 462 -0.74 -5.48 7.01
N VAL A 463 -0.70 -6.70 6.50
CA VAL A 463 0.34 -7.69 6.76
C VAL A 463 0.69 -8.38 5.46
N GLU A 464 1.97 -8.56 5.21
CA GLU A 464 2.48 -9.43 4.16
C GLU A 464 2.72 -10.82 4.74
N ASN A 465 2.59 -11.85 3.90
CA ASN A 465 2.85 -13.22 4.31
C ASN A 465 3.54 -13.98 3.19
N VAL A 466 4.62 -14.66 3.52
CA VAL A 466 5.36 -15.52 2.58
C VAL A 466 5.14 -16.98 2.96
N VAL A 467 4.72 -17.78 1.99
CA VAL A 467 4.48 -19.20 2.16
C VAL A 467 5.37 -20.00 1.22
N LEU A 468 6.07 -20.99 1.75
CA LEU A 468 6.79 -22.00 0.99
C LEU A 468 5.90 -23.22 0.82
N LEU A 469 5.71 -23.63 -0.44
CA LEU A 469 5.07 -24.91 -0.78
C LEU A 469 6.11 -25.79 -1.49
N GLU A 470 6.11 -27.09 -1.15
CA GLU A 470 6.87 -28.11 -1.86
C GLU A 470 5.94 -29.14 -2.46
N LYS A 471 6.34 -29.70 -3.61
CA LYS A 471 5.60 -30.74 -4.32
C LYS A 471 5.54 -31.99 -3.45
N ARG A 472 4.35 -32.62 -3.37
CA ARG A 472 4.12 -33.91 -2.67
C ARG A 472 4.82 -35.08 -3.37
#